data_c634c149f416b200b0fa9375207c678a
#
_entry.id   c634c149f416b200b0fa9375207c678a
#
_cell.length_a   1.000
_cell.length_b   1.000
_cell.length_c   1.000
_cell.angle_alpha   90.00
_cell.angle_beta   90.00
_cell.angle_gamma   90.00
#
_symmetry.space_group_name_H-M   'P 1'
#
loop_
_entity.id
_entity.type
_entity.pdbx_description
1 polymer ?
#
loop_
_entity_poly.entity_id
_entity_poly.type
_entity_poly.pdbx_seq_one_letter_code
_entity_poly.pdbx_strand_id
1 'polypeptide(L)'
;GPFHWFKVNWIDKAKEKNIIYLHFTMDDNLSLSEKIKQRYKSQWSGVFYDRYIKGLWTVAEGIIYDMFNKEKHIVDDCDCLIDNKNYRYVSCDYGTQNAMVFLLWNKGTDDIWYCIDEYYYSGRDRKIQKTDSEYADDLVKFLNGREIFQIVVDPSAASFITELKKRGFRVKKAKNDVSNGIRLVSTMLNQCKIKFFSKCKNTIKEFSVYAWDPKASERGEDAPIKQNDHAMDAIR
;
A
#
# COMPACT_ATOMS: atom_id res chain seq x y z
N GLY A 1 7.75 -18.46 -0.88
CA GLY A 1 8.47 -18.51 0.39
C GLY A 1 9.14 -19.87 0.65
N PRO A 2 9.85 -20.04 1.76
CA PRO A 2 10.67 -21.23 2.05
C PRO A 2 9.88 -22.52 2.22
N PHE A 3 8.58 -22.42 2.51
CA PHE A 3 7.69 -23.60 2.69
C PHE A 3 7.01 -24.04 1.39
N HIS A 4 7.37 -23.44 0.27
CA HIS A 4 6.80 -23.83 -1.02
C HIS A 4 7.16 -25.30 -1.33
N TRP A 5 6.16 -26.10 -1.76
CA TRP A 5 6.29 -27.54 -2.00
C TRP A 5 7.51 -27.90 -2.88
N PHE A 6 7.80 -27.09 -3.90
CA PHE A 6 8.94 -27.31 -4.78
C PHE A 6 10.27 -27.17 -4.05
N LYS A 7 10.43 -26.10 -3.22
CA LYS A 7 11.63 -25.93 -2.40
C LYS A 7 11.82 -27.10 -1.46
N VAL A 8 10.80 -27.42 -0.66
CA VAL A 8 10.87 -28.45 0.38
C VAL A 8 11.11 -29.85 -0.21
N ASN A 9 10.48 -30.18 -1.34
CA ASN A 9 10.56 -31.51 -1.89
C ASN A 9 11.67 -31.71 -2.92
N TRP A 10 12.21 -30.64 -3.50
CA TRP A 10 13.21 -30.73 -4.56
C TRP A 10 14.51 -30.02 -4.20
N ILE A 11 14.46 -28.74 -3.88
CA ILE A 11 15.67 -27.94 -3.61
C ILE A 11 16.33 -28.41 -2.32
N ASP A 12 15.59 -28.48 -1.21
CA ASP A 12 16.12 -28.90 0.10
C ASP A 12 16.59 -30.37 0.10
N LYS A 13 16.01 -31.20 -0.77
CA LYS A 13 16.36 -32.60 -0.94
C LYS A 13 17.23 -32.87 -2.18
N ALA A 14 17.82 -31.82 -2.76
CA ALA A 14 18.60 -31.98 -3.99
C ALA A 14 19.70 -33.01 -3.88
N LYS A 15 20.42 -33.02 -2.75
CA LYS A 15 21.48 -33.97 -2.48
C LYS A 15 20.96 -35.43 -2.33
N GLU A 16 19.87 -35.62 -1.61
CA GLU A 16 19.24 -36.93 -1.44
C GLU A 16 18.70 -37.49 -2.76
N LYS A 17 18.20 -36.63 -3.59
CA LYS A 17 17.60 -37.00 -4.91
C LYS A 17 18.61 -36.99 -6.06
N ASN A 18 19.88 -36.79 -5.78
CA ASN A 18 20.93 -36.65 -6.79
C ASN A 18 20.58 -35.60 -7.90
N ILE A 19 20.12 -34.43 -7.46
CA ILE A 19 19.71 -33.32 -8.33
C ILE A 19 20.73 -32.20 -8.17
N ILE A 20 21.11 -31.59 -9.29
CA ILE A 20 21.90 -30.37 -9.31
C ILE A 20 20.95 -29.17 -9.17
N TYR A 21 21.15 -28.38 -8.10
CA TYR A 21 20.49 -27.09 -7.92
C TYR A 21 21.49 -25.96 -8.23
N LEU A 22 21.15 -25.17 -9.22
CA LEU A 22 21.94 -23.99 -9.60
C LEU A 22 21.13 -22.73 -9.31
N HIS A 23 21.79 -21.75 -8.67
CA HIS A 23 21.21 -20.47 -8.35
C HIS A 23 21.88 -19.39 -9.19
N PHE A 24 21.07 -18.71 -9.99
CA PHE A 24 21.49 -17.58 -10.79
C PHE A 24 20.69 -16.34 -10.41
N THR A 25 21.37 -15.21 -10.35
CA THR A 25 20.77 -13.90 -10.13
C THR A 25 20.90 -13.06 -11.40
N MET A 26 20.30 -11.87 -11.38
CA MET A 26 20.47 -10.90 -12.45
C MET A 26 21.93 -10.43 -12.58
N ASP A 27 22.71 -10.48 -11.50
CA ASP A 27 24.13 -10.08 -11.50
C ASP A 27 25.00 -11.06 -12.27
N ASP A 28 24.60 -12.34 -12.35
CA ASP A 28 25.28 -13.37 -13.12
C ASP A 28 25.04 -13.24 -14.65
N ASN A 29 24.06 -12.42 -15.05
CA ASN A 29 23.77 -12.19 -16.47
C ASN A 29 24.64 -11.08 -17.04
N LEU A 30 25.69 -11.48 -17.75
CA LEU A 30 26.66 -10.58 -18.38
C LEU A 30 26.07 -9.75 -19.55
N SER A 31 24.94 -10.15 -20.10
CA SER A 31 24.27 -9.42 -21.18
C SER A 31 23.51 -8.18 -20.70
N LEU A 32 23.25 -8.07 -19.38
CA LEU A 32 22.56 -6.92 -18.81
C LEU A 32 23.55 -5.83 -18.42
N SER A 33 23.32 -4.62 -18.94
CA SER A 33 24.10 -3.45 -18.51
C SER A 33 23.81 -3.10 -17.04
N GLU A 34 24.79 -2.50 -16.35
CA GLU A 34 24.62 -2.06 -14.97
C GLU A 34 23.46 -1.07 -14.80
N LYS A 35 23.19 -0.22 -15.79
CA LYS A 35 22.04 0.69 -15.80
C LYS A 35 20.71 -0.08 -15.72
N ILE A 36 20.58 -1.18 -16.43
CA ILE A 36 19.39 -2.03 -16.41
C ILE A 36 19.30 -2.73 -15.06
N LYS A 37 20.40 -3.32 -14.57
CA LYS A 37 20.42 -3.98 -13.24
C LYS A 37 20.02 -3.02 -12.14
N GLN A 38 20.57 -1.82 -12.09
CA GLN A 38 20.22 -0.80 -11.09
C GLN A 38 18.76 -0.36 -11.18
N ARG A 39 18.20 -0.20 -12.39
CA ARG A 39 16.80 0.09 -12.59
C ARG A 39 15.90 -0.97 -11.98
N TYR A 40 16.21 -2.26 -12.15
CA TYR A 40 15.42 -3.35 -11.52
C TYR A 40 15.61 -3.37 -10.00
N LYS A 41 16.85 -3.23 -9.52
CA LYS A 41 17.16 -3.21 -8.09
C LYS A 41 16.42 -2.08 -7.36
N SER A 42 16.29 -0.91 -7.97
CA SER A 42 15.59 0.23 -7.38
C SER A 42 14.06 0.09 -7.30
N GLN A 43 13.48 -0.89 -7.98
CA GLN A 43 12.03 -1.14 -7.95
C GLN A 43 11.59 -1.97 -6.75
N TRP A 44 12.52 -2.62 -6.04
CA TRP A 44 12.22 -3.59 -5.02
C TRP A 44 12.90 -3.24 -3.69
N SER A 45 12.28 -3.66 -2.57
CA SER A 45 12.84 -3.56 -1.23
C SER A 45 12.34 -4.70 -0.35
N GLY A 46 12.93 -4.85 0.84
CA GLY A 46 12.56 -5.84 1.83
C GLY A 46 12.50 -7.26 1.24
N VAL A 47 11.51 -8.02 1.65
CA VAL A 47 11.31 -9.40 1.20
C VAL A 47 11.17 -9.54 -0.31
N PHE A 48 10.63 -8.53 -1.01
CA PHE A 48 10.51 -8.55 -2.47
C PHE A 48 11.85 -8.41 -3.17
N TYR A 49 12.76 -7.59 -2.62
CA TYR A 49 14.13 -7.50 -3.13
C TYR A 49 14.87 -8.85 -2.96
N ASP A 50 14.75 -9.46 -1.79
CA ASP A 50 15.39 -10.75 -1.53
C ASP A 50 14.87 -11.84 -2.48
N ARG A 51 13.55 -11.88 -2.73
CA ARG A 51 12.93 -12.89 -3.61
C ARG A 51 13.18 -12.65 -5.09
N TYR A 52 13.00 -11.41 -5.57
CA TYR A 52 12.99 -11.13 -7.01
C TYR A 52 14.33 -10.68 -7.56
N ILE A 53 15.20 -10.11 -6.73
CA ILE A 53 16.55 -9.68 -7.14
C ILE A 53 17.59 -10.72 -6.74
N LYS A 54 17.58 -11.17 -5.47
CA LYS A 54 18.54 -12.17 -4.99
C LYS A 54 18.09 -13.62 -5.22
N GLY A 55 16.83 -13.87 -5.62
CA GLY A 55 16.29 -15.21 -5.83
C GLY A 55 16.18 -16.06 -4.57
N LEU A 56 16.08 -15.43 -3.39
CA LEU A 56 16.06 -16.13 -2.11
C LEU A 56 14.66 -16.64 -1.76
N TRP A 57 14.62 -17.77 -1.08
CA TRP A 57 13.39 -18.36 -0.52
C TRP A 57 13.22 -17.87 0.92
N THR A 58 12.85 -16.60 1.08
CA THR A 58 12.71 -15.97 2.40
C THR A 58 11.27 -15.86 2.86
N VAL A 59 11.09 -15.79 4.18
CA VAL A 59 9.82 -15.49 4.84
C VAL A 59 9.59 -13.97 4.82
N ALA A 60 8.34 -13.55 4.77
CA ALA A 60 7.98 -12.16 4.96
C ALA A 60 7.83 -11.90 6.48
N GLU A 61 8.71 -11.08 7.05
CA GLU A 61 8.76 -10.79 8.49
C GLU A 61 8.99 -9.31 8.76
N GLY A 62 8.59 -8.87 9.94
CA GLY A 62 8.80 -7.49 10.39
C GLY A 62 7.88 -6.47 9.74
N ILE A 63 8.30 -5.21 9.72
CA ILE A 63 7.56 -4.08 9.15
C ILE A 63 7.50 -4.20 7.63
N ILE A 64 6.32 -3.99 7.07
CA ILE A 64 6.08 -4.14 5.62
C ILE A 64 6.73 -3.01 4.84
N TYR A 65 6.60 -1.78 5.31
CA TYR A 65 7.15 -0.59 4.67
C TYR A 65 8.39 -0.07 5.43
N ASP A 66 9.39 -0.93 5.61
CA ASP A 66 10.66 -0.61 6.28
C ASP A 66 11.46 0.51 5.60
N MET A 67 11.20 0.72 4.30
CA MET A 67 11.78 1.82 3.52
C MET A 67 11.14 3.19 3.82
N PHE A 68 10.01 3.25 4.55
CA PHE A 68 9.38 4.52 4.90
C PHE A 68 10.29 5.35 5.80
N ASN A 69 10.69 6.51 5.33
CA ASN A 69 11.59 7.42 6.03
C ASN A 69 10.92 8.78 6.18
N LYS A 70 10.85 9.31 7.39
CA LYS A 70 10.16 10.56 7.69
C LYS A 70 10.76 11.76 6.94
N GLU A 71 12.07 11.82 6.82
CA GLU A 71 12.77 12.94 6.15
C GLU A 71 12.52 12.96 4.63
N LYS A 72 12.32 11.79 4.03
CA LYS A 72 12.09 11.65 2.59
C LYS A 72 10.62 11.72 2.19
N HIS A 73 9.74 11.17 3.03
CA HIS A 73 8.35 10.90 2.66
C HIS A 73 7.33 11.80 3.36
N ILE A 74 7.75 12.60 4.38
CA ILE A 74 6.87 13.55 5.03
C ILE A 74 7.25 14.96 4.61
N VAL A 75 6.24 15.77 4.32
CA VAL A 75 6.37 17.19 3.99
C VAL A 75 5.30 17.98 4.75
N ASP A 76 5.59 19.24 5.07
CA ASP A 76 4.61 20.11 5.74
C ASP A 76 3.70 20.80 4.73
N ASP A 77 4.23 21.13 3.56
CA ASP A 77 3.53 21.76 2.46
C ASP A 77 4.23 21.46 1.12
N CYS A 78 3.58 21.81 0.00
CA CYS A 78 4.17 21.70 -1.33
C CYS A 78 3.51 22.69 -2.30
N ASP A 79 4.27 23.65 -2.78
CA ASP A 79 3.82 24.60 -3.83
C ASP A 79 3.71 23.95 -5.21
N CYS A 80 4.17 22.69 -5.32
CA CYS A 80 4.17 21.93 -6.58
C CYS A 80 2.82 21.26 -6.90
N LEU A 81 1.80 21.37 -6.04
CA LEU A 81 0.52 20.69 -6.25
C LEU A 81 -0.21 21.24 -7.47
N ILE A 82 -0.70 20.35 -8.33
CA ILE A 82 -1.48 20.73 -9.50
C ILE A 82 -2.90 21.11 -9.07
N ASP A 83 -3.26 22.39 -9.24
CA ASP A 83 -4.61 22.87 -8.91
C ASP A 83 -5.60 22.52 -10.03
N ASN A 84 -5.91 21.26 -10.17
CA ASN A 84 -6.89 20.74 -11.11
C ASN A 84 -7.53 19.47 -10.54
N LYS A 85 -8.87 19.39 -10.56
CA LYS A 85 -9.61 18.23 -10.06
C LYS A 85 -9.20 16.89 -10.69
N ASN A 86 -8.75 16.89 -11.94
CA ASN A 86 -8.32 15.67 -12.65
C ASN A 86 -7.11 15.01 -12.01
N TYR A 87 -6.39 15.72 -11.14
CA TYR A 87 -5.22 15.25 -10.41
C TYR A 87 -5.50 15.05 -8.91
N ARG A 88 -6.78 15.18 -8.49
CA ARG A 88 -7.20 14.93 -7.10
C ARG A 88 -8.06 13.69 -6.99
N TYR A 89 -7.73 12.83 -6.07
CA TYR A 89 -8.43 11.57 -5.81
C TYR A 89 -8.65 11.39 -4.32
N VAL A 90 -9.70 10.65 -3.97
CA VAL A 90 -9.85 10.12 -2.62
C VAL A 90 -9.72 8.61 -2.68
N SER A 91 -8.90 8.02 -1.82
CA SER A 91 -8.94 6.60 -1.54
C SER A 91 -9.62 6.36 -0.20
N CYS A 92 -10.38 5.28 -0.11
CA CYS A 92 -11.25 4.99 1.02
C CYS A 92 -11.11 3.54 1.47
N ASP A 93 -10.79 3.35 2.75
CA ASP A 93 -11.03 2.10 3.47
C ASP A 93 -12.33 2.22 4.25
N TYR A 94 -13.30 1.35 3.95
CA TYR A 94 -14.64 1.42 4.53
C TYR A 94 -14.76 0.51 5.75
N GLY A 95 -14.95 1.11 6.90
CA GLY A 95 -15.20 0.42 8.14
C GLY A 95 -16.46 0.93 8.86
N THR A 96 -17.33 0.01 9.31
CA THR A 96 -18.49 0.35 10.15
C THR A 96 -18.15 0.27 11.65
N GLN A 97 -17.54 -0.81 12.09
CA GLN A 97 -17.00 -0.99 13.44
C GLN A 97 -15.51 -0.63 13.51
N ASN A 98 -14.76 -0.96 12.46
CA ASN A 98 -13.39 -0.58 12.28
C ASN A 98 -13.29 0.88 11.81
N ALA A 99 -12.08 1.37 11.63
CA ALA A 99 -11.92 2.75 11.19
C ALA A 99 -12.41 2.94 9.75
N MET A 100 -13.10 4.06 9.53
CA MET A 100 -13.39 4.63 8.22
C MET A 100 -12.28 5.61 7.88
N VAL A 101 -11.64 5.44 6.75
CA VAL A 101 -10.52 6.28 6.32
C VAL A 101 -10.78 6.88 4.95
N PHE A 102 -10.59 8.20 4.84
CA PHE A 102 -10.44 8.89 3.56
C PHE A 102 -9.05 9.50 3.48
N LEU A 103 -8.36 9.26 2.39
CA LEU A 103 -7.09 9.91 2.09
C LEU A 103 -7.26 10.75 0.84
N LEU A 104 -6.97 12.04 0.95
CA LEU A 104 -7.02 12.96 -0.18
C LEU A 104 -5.66 13.05 -0.84
N TRP A 105 -5.62 12.69 -2.09
CA TRP A 105 -4.43 12.67 -2.92
C TRP A 105 -4.44 13.81 -3.92
N ASN A 106 -3.30 14.43 -4.13
CA ASN A 106 -3.07 15.35 -5.22
C ASN A 106 -1.71 15.09 -5.88
N LYS A 107 -1.67 15.21 -7.19
CA LYS A 107 -0.42 15.04 -7.95
C LYS A 107 0.33 16.37 -8.02
N GLY A 108 1.66 16.31 -7.88
CA GLY A 108 2.54 17.44 -8.08
C GLY A 108 3.04 17.54 -9.53
N THR A 109 3.52 18.71 -9.91
CA THR A 109 4.20 18.99 -11.19
C THR A 109 5.53 18.23 -11.30
N ASP A 110 6.08 17.78 -10.17
CA ASP A 110 7.26 16.93 -10.03
C ASP A 110 6.99 15.42 -10.25
N ASP A 111 5.76 15.10 -10.68
CA ASP A 111 5.28 13.74 -10.92
C ASP A 111 5.21 12.86 -9.63
N ILE A 112 5.16 13.51 -8.45
CA ILE A 112 4.97 12.84 -7.15
C ILE A 112 3.50 12.91 -6.74
N TRP A 113 3.00 11.84 -6.09
CA TRP A 113 1.69 11.81 -5.45
C TRP A 113 1.80 12.21 -3.99
N TYR A 114 0.98 13.17 -3.59
CA TYR A 114 0.93 13.69 -2.22
C TYR A 114 -0.38 13.31 -1.57
N CYS A 115 -0.31 12.60 -0.43
CA CYS A 115 -1.44 12.48 0.48
C CYS A 115 -1.52 13.77 1.28
N ILE A 116 -2.42 14.67 0.87
CA ILE A 116 -2.48 16.04 1.38
C ILE A 116 -3.40 16.21 2.57
N ASP A 117 -4.27 15.23 2.84
CA ASP A 117 -5.21 15.26 3.96
C ASP A 117 -5.70 13.87 4.32
N GLU A 118 -6.10 13.67 5.58
CA GLU A 118 -6.71 12.43 6.05
C GLU A 118 -7.97 12.69 6.89
N TYR A 119 -8.97 11.87 6.70
CA TYR A 119 -10.07 11.66 7.63
C TYR A 119 -9.92 10.25 8.20
N TYR A 120 -9.94 10.15 9.53
CA TYR A 120 -9.81 8.88 10.24
C TYR A 120 -10.82 8.81 11.37
N TYR A 121 -11.80 7.90 11.26
CA TYR A 121 -12.86 7.75 12.22
C TYR A 121 -12.99 6.29 12.65
N SER A 122 -12.64 5.99 13.91
CA SER A 122 -12.86 4.67 14.52
C SER A 122 -14.18 4.67 15.29
N GLY A 123 -15.17 3.95 14.78
CA GLY A 123 -16.45 3.76 15.46
C GLY A 123 -16.31 3.01 16.78
N ARG A 124 -15.34 2.09 16.87
CA ARG A 124 -15.02 1.33 18.09
C ARG A 124 -14.51 2.24 19.19
N ASP A 125 -13.54 3.11 18.88
CA ASP A 125 -12.92 4.00 19.89
C ASP A 125 -13.91 5.06 20.36
N ARG A 126 -14.77 5.54 19.45
CA ARG A 126 -15.80 6.54 19.75
C ARG A 126 -17.09 5.95 20.29
N LYS A 127 -17.25 4.61 20.25
CA LYS A 127 -18.48 3.87 20.64
C LYS A 127 -19.73 4.35 19.90
N ILE A 128 -19.57 4.93 18.72
CA ILE A 128 -20.64 5.44 17.86
C ILE A 128 -20.37 4.95 16.44
N GLN A 129 -21.33 4.20 15.91
CA GLN A 129 -21.33 3.81 14.50
C GLN A 129 -22.05 4.87 13.66
N LYS A 130 -21.54 5.15 12.49
CA LYS A 130 -22.16 6.03 11.51
C LYS A 130 -22.79 5.23 10.38
N THR A 131 -23.85 5.77 9.83
CA THR A 131 -24.49 5.29 8.60
C THR A 131 -23.69 5.69 7.37
N ASP A 132 -23.97 5.06 6.22
CA ASP A 132 -23.37 5.44 4.93
C ASP A 132 -23.64 6.91 4.59
N SER A 133 -24.84 7.41 4.90
CA SER A 133 -25.20 8.80 4.69
C SER A 133 -24.36 9.77 5.53
N GLU A 134 -24.18 9.47 6.82
CA GLU A 134 -23.34 10.27 7.71
C GLU A 134 -21.86 10.27 7.28
N TYR A 135 -21.35 9.13 6.84
CA TYR A 135 -19.98 9.07 6.28
C TYR A 135 -19.86 9.86 4.97
N ALA A 136 -20.89 9.86 4.14
CA ALA A 136 -20.89 10.67 2.93
C ALA A 136 -20.98 12.18 3.23
N ASP A 137 -21.69 12.58 4.30
CA ASP A 137 -21.69 13.97 4.80
C ASP A 137 -20.31 14.36 5.32
N ASP A 138 -19.66 13.46 6.04
CA ASP A 138 -18.30 13.69 6.53
C ASP A 138 -17.30 13.82 5.38
N LEU A 139 -17.45 13.04 4.31
CA LEU A 139 -16.64 13.18 3.12
C LEU A 139 -16.81 14.55 2.47
N VAL A 140 -18.04 15.06 2.34
CA VAL A 140 -18.30 16.40 1.82
C VAL A 140 -17.63 17.47 2.68
N LYS A 141 -17.75 17.38 4.00
CA LYS A 141 -17.06 18.27 4.95
C LYS A 141 -15.53 18.17 4.83
N PHE A 142 -15.00 16.95 4.73
CA PHE A 142 -13.57 16.68 4.56
C PHE A 142 -13.02 17.31 3.27
N LEU A 143 -13.77 17.22 2.18
CA LEU A 143 -13.39 17.84 0.92
C LEU A 143 -13.38 19.37 1.01
N ASN A 144 -14.20 19.97 1.87
CA ASN A 144 -14.22 21.41 2.10
C ASN A 144 -14.20 22.25 0.80
N GLY A 145 -15.09 21.93 -0.14
CA GLY A 145 -15.20 22.59 -1.44
C GLY A 145 -14.13 22.17 -2.48
N ARG A 146 -13.18 21.34 -2.12
CA ARG A 146 -12.19 20.83 -3.09
C ARG A 146 -12.83 19.84 -4.04
N GLU A 147 -12.82 20.16 -5.33
CA GLU A 147 -13.27 19.23 -6.36
C GLU A 147 -12.27 18.09 -6.54
N ILE A 148 -12.78 16.89 -6.77
CA ILE A 148 -12.00 15.65 -7.00
C ILE A 148 -12.41 15.00 -8.32
N PHE A 149 -11.48 14.25 -8.90
CA PHE A 149 -11.77 13.48 -10.11
C PHE A 149 -12.57 12.22 -9.80
N GLN A 150 -12.17 11.49 -8.74
CA GLN A 150 -12.73 10.18 -8.47
C GLN A 150 -12.46 9.75 -7.02
N ILE A 151 -13.37 8.92 -6.48
CA ILE A 151 -13.17 8.19 -5.22
C ILE A 151 -12.90 6.72 -5.56
N VAL A 152 -11.86 6.14 -4.95
CA VAL A 152 -11.54 4.71 -5.04
C VAL A 152 -11.95 4.05 -3.74
N VAL A 153 -12.82 3.04 -3.80
CA VAL A 153 -13.43 2.39 -2.63
C VAL A 153 -13.34 0.88 -2.78
N ASP A 154 -13.16 0.17 -1.66
CA ASP A 154 -13.22 -1.29 -1.62
C ASP A 154 -14.54 -1.79 -2.23
N PRO A 155 -14.53 -2.76 -3.16
CA PRO A 155 -15.75 -3.29 -3.77
C PRO A 155 -16.74 -3.93 -2.79
N SER A 156 -16.30 -4.33 -1.59
CA SER A 156 -17.18 -4.89 -0.54
C SER A 156 -18.13 -3.84 0.06
N ALA A 157 -17.79 -2.55 -0.01
CA ALA A 157 -18.59 -1.43 0.48
C ALA A 157 -19.73 -1.04 -0.47
N ALA A 158 -20.54 -2.00 -0.91
CA ALA A 158 -21.54 -1.80 -1.96
C ALA A 158 -22.60 -0.74 -1.63
N SER A 159 -23.04 -0.68 -0.38
CA SER A 159 -24.04 0.31 0.10
C SER A 159 -23.45 1.72 0.08
N PHE A 160 -22.24 1.90 0.59
CA PHE A 160 -21.55 3.18 0.59
C PHE A 160 -21.22 3.67 -0.82
N ILE A 161 -20.77 2.76 -1.72
CA ILE A 161 -20.57 3.09 -3.13
C ILE A 161 -21.87 3.61 -3.77
N THR A 162 -23.01 2.99 -3.44
CA THR A 162 -24.31 3.43 -3.95
C THR A 162 -24.67 4.81 -3.43
N GLU A 163 -24.44 5.08 -2.15
CA GLU A 163 -24.69 6.39 -1.53
C GLU A 163 -23.82 7.48 -2.15
N LEU A 164 -22.53 7.23 -2.33
CA LEU A 164 -21.64 8.20 -2.99
C LEU A 164 -22.07 8.53 -4.42
N LYS A 165 -22.51 7.53 -5.18
CA LYS A 165 -23.01 7.73 -6.56
C LYS A 165 -24.30 8.55 -6.57
N LYS A 166 -25.23 8.33 -5.63
CA LYS A 166 -26.45 9.14 -5.48
C LYS A 166 -26.12 10.62 -5.24
N ARG A 167 -25.03 10.91 -4.53
CA ARG A 167 -24.54 12.27 -4.28
C ARG A 167 -23.73 12.88 -5.44
N GLY A 168 -23.64 12.16 -6.58
CA GLY A 168 -22.97 12.66 -7.78
C GLY A 168 -21.45 12.40 -7.83
N PHE A 169 -20.89 11.66 -6.88
CA PHE A 169 -19.48 11.33 -6.93
C PHE A 169 -19.17 10.25 -7.98
N ARG A 170 -18.06 10.43 -8.67
CA ARG A 170 -17.49 9.40 -9.54
C ARG A 170 -16.76 8.37 -8.67
N VAL A 171 -17.28 7.14 -8.62
CA VAL A 171 -16.70 6.07 -7.78
C VAL A 171 -16.13 4.96 -8.63
N LYS A 172 -14.91 4.54 -8.31
CA LYS A 172 -14.22 3.38 -8.86
C LYS A 172 -14.01 2.34 -7.77
N LYS A 173 -14.25 1.07 -8.10
CA LYS A 173 -13.91 -0.04 -7.22
C LYS A 173 -12.40 -0.27 -7.21
N ALA A 174 -11.83 -0.42 -6.03
CA ALA A 174 -10.42 -0.75 -5.85
C ALA A 174 -10.10 -2.16 -6.39
N LYS A 175 -8.82 -2.40 -6.65
CA LYS A 175 -8.30 -3.76 -6.88
C LYS A 175 -7.77 -4.29 -5.56
N ASN A 176 -8.38 -5.36 -5.04
CA ASN A 176 -8.12 -5.85 -3.68
C ASN A 176 -6.97 -6.86 -3.55
N ASP A 177 -6.04 -6.90 -4.48
CA ASP A 177 -4.85 -7.74 -4.36
C ASP A 177 -3.87 -7.12 -3.37
N VAL A 178 -3.84 -7.66 -2.16
CA VAL A 178 -3.02 -7.17 -1.04
C VAL A 178 -1.53 -7.16 -1.38
N SER A 179 -1.01 -8.28 -1.90
CA SER A 179 0.41 -8.44 -2.20
C SER A 179 0.87 -7.49 -3.31
N ASN A 180 0.08 -7.35 -4.37
CA ASN A 180 0.36 -6.40 -5.45
C ASN A 180 0.25 -4.95 -4.99
N GLY A 181 -0.72 -4.62 -4.13
CA GLY A 181 -0.87 -3.30 -3.53
C GLY A 181 0.34 -2.94 -2.67
N ILE A 182 0.75 -3.81 -1.75
CA ILE A 182 1.93 -3.63 -0.91
C ILE A 182 3.17 -3.41 -1.78
N ARG A 183 3.37 -4.24 -2.80
CA ARG A 183 4.49 -4.13 -3.73
C ARG A 183 4.53 -2.80 -4.45
N LEU A 184 3.38 -2.33 -4.95
CA LEU A 184 3.29 -1.04 -5.65
C LEU A 184 3.67 0.12 -4.73
N VAL A 185 3.11 0.17 -3.53
CA VAL A 185 3.40 1.21 -2.54
C VAL A 185 4.87 1.17 -2.13
N SER A 186 5.45 -0.02 -1.89
CA SER A 186 6.88 -0.18 -1.60
C SER A 186 7.76 0.40 -2.72
N THR A 187 7.40 0.12 -3.98
CA THR A 187 8.11 0.67 -5.15
C THR A 187 8.00 2.20 -5.19
N MET A 188 6.82 2.76 -4.96
CA MET A 188 6.60 4.21 -4.96
C MET A 188 7.36 4.91 -3.83
N LEU A 189 7.42 4.29 -2.64
CA LEU A 189 8.21 4.79 -1.52
C LEU A 189 9.71 4.79 -1.86
N ASN A 190 10.25 3.66 -2.35
CA ASN A 190 11.66 3.58 -2.74
C ASN A 190 12.08 4.62 -3.79
N GLN A 191 11.17 4.90 -4.72
CA GLN A 191 11.40 5.89 -5.78
C GLN A 191 11.06 7.32 -5.36
N CYS A 192 10.63 7.54 -4.11
CA CYS A 192 10.13 8.83 -3.62
C CYS A 192 8.99 9.42 -4.50
N LYS A 193 8.16 8.54 -5.09
CA LYS A 193 7.00 8.91 -5.93
C LYS A 193 5.70 9.10 -5.16
N ILE A 194 5.76 8.91 -3.84
CA ILE A 194 4.64 9.12 -2.91
C ILE A 194 5.15 9.83 -1.67
N LYS A 195 4.44 10.86 -1.23
CA LYS A 195 4.72 11.61 -0.01
C LYS A 195 3.45 11.92 0.76
N PHE A 196 3.59 12.26 2.03
CA PHE A 196 2.50 12.50 2.95
C PHE A 196 2.67 13.83 3.65
N PHE A 197 1.61 14.60 3.78
CA PHE A 197 1.64 15.80 4.60
C PHE A 197 1.69 15.42 6.08
N SER A 198 2.44 16.17 6.87
CA SER A 198 2.66 15.91 8.31
C SER A 198 1.37 15.88 9.13
N LYS A 199 0.30 16.48 8.63
CA LYS A 199 -1.04 16.44 9.25
C LYS A 199 -1.75 15.08 9.09
N CYS A 200 -1.30 14.19 8.18
CA CYS A 200 -1.80 12.81 8.02
C CYS A 200 -1.25 11.90 9.12
N LYS A 201 -1.54 12.23 10.38
CA LYS A 201 -0.90 11.63 11.57
C LYS A 201 -1.18 10.15 11.75
N ASN A 202 -2.42 9.72 11.47
CA ASN A 202 -2.79 8.31 11.61
C ASN A 202 -2.12 7.47 10.53
N THR A 203 -2.14 7.94 9.28
CA THR A 203 -1.41 7.31 8.17
C THR A 203 0.08 7.14 8.48
N ILE A 204 0.73 8.22 8.95
CA ILE A 204 2.15 8.19 9.30
C ILE A 204 2.42 7.21 10.46
N LYS A 205 1.52 7.15 11.45
CA LYS A 205 1.63 6.20 12.56
C LYS A 205 1.51 4.76 12.09
N GLU A 206 0.57 4.46 11.18
CA GLU A 206 0.36 3.10 10.70
C GLU A 206 1.55 2.56 9.91
N PHE A 207 2.29 3.38 9.17
CA PHE A 207 3.54 2.96 8.52
C PHE A 207 4.54 2.32 9.50
N SER A 208 4.58 2.77 10.75
CA SER A 208 5.53 2.26 11.75
C SER A 208 5.09 0.96 12.42
N VAL A 209 3.84 0.55 12.24
CA VAL A 209 3.28 -0.65 12.90
C VAL A 209 2.73 -1.69 11.92
N TYR A 210 2.60 -1.34 10.63
CA TYR A 210 2.09 -2.25 9.63
C TYR A 210 3.10 -3.35 9.33
N ALA A 211 2.81 -4.56 9.80
CA ALA A 211 3.75 -5.67 9.82
C ALA A 211 3.16 -6.95 9.19
N TRP A 212 4.05 -7.84 8.76
CA TRP A 212 3.69 -9.18 8.32
C TRP A 212 3.17 -10.03 9.48
N ASP A 213 2.17 -10.86 9.23
CA ASP A 213 1.65 -11.82 10.21
C ASP A 213 2.56 -13.05 10.29
N PRO A 214 3.25 -13.27 11.43
CA PRO A 214 4.13 -14.44 11.60
C PRO A 214 3.39 -15.76 11.43
N LYS A 215 2.12 -15.85 11.87
CA LYS A 215 1.33 -17.07 11.73
C LYS A 215 0.97 -17.37 10.28
N ALA A 216 0.71 -16.34 9.46
CA ALA A 216 0.54 -16.52 8.03
C ALA A 216 1.85 -16.96 7.37
N SER A 217 2.97 -16.36 7.76
CA SER A 217 4.30 -16.70 7.27
C SER A 217 4.69 -18.16 7.56
N GLU A 218 4.35 -18.71 8.73
CA GLU A 218 4.54 -20.13 9.06
C GLU A 218 3.79 -21.07 8.11
N ARG A 219 2.64 -20.63 7.57
CA ARG A 219 1.87 -21.36 6.56
C ARG A 219 2.34 -21.13 5.13
N GLY A 220 3.39 -20.31 4.94
CA GLY A 220 3.91 -19.93 3.63
C GLY A 220 3.08 -18.84 2.92
N GLU A 221 2.25 -18.13 3.66
CA GLU A 221 1.41 -17.04 3.17
C GLU A 221 2.04 -15.68 3.54
N ASP A 222 1.97 -14.72 2.63
CA ASP A 222 2.36 -13.34 2.90
C ASP A 222 1.09 -12.51 3.15
N ALA A 223 0.74 -12.33 4.40
CA ALA A 223 -0.40 -11.52 4.80
C ALA A 223 0.01 -10.52 5.88
N PRO A 224 -0.54 -9.30 5.85
CA PRO A 224 -0.35 -8.35 6.94
C PRO A 224 -1.18 -8.72 8.17
N ILE A 225 -0.72 -8.29 9.34
CA ILE A 225 -1.53 -8.29 10.56
C ILE A 225 -2.73 -7.36 10.34
N LYS A 226 -3.93 -7.89 10.57
CA LYS A 226 -5.20 -7.13 10.42
C LYS A 226 -5.52 -6.32 11.68
N GLN A 227 -4.66 -5.36 11.98
CA GLN A 227 -4.81 -4.43 13.10
C GLN A 227 -4.06 -3.12 12.81
N ASN A 228 -4.73 -1.98 12.97
CA ASN A 228 -4.18 -0.65 12.67
C ASN A 228 -3.60 -0.58 11.24
N ASP A 229 -4.38 -1.07 10.28
CA ASP A 229 -4.00 -1.21 8.87
C ASP A 229 -4.92 -0.44 7.92
N HIS A 230 -5.83 0.36 8.47
CA HIS A 230 -6.89 1.01 7.70
C HIS A 230 -6.39 2.08 6.71
N ALA A 231 -5.43 2.91 7.13
CA ALA A 231 -4.81 3.85 6.20
C ALA A 231 -3.92 3.11 5.19
N MET A 232 -3.26 2.02 5.59
CA MET A 232 -2.48 1.18 4.69
C MET A 232 -3.37 0.49 3.64
N ASP A 233 -4.56 0.02 4.05
CA ASP A 233 -5.55 -0.55 3.15
C ASP A 233 -6.11 0.53 2.19
N ALA A 234 -6.28 1.76 2.64
CA ALA A 234 -6.68 2.88 1.78
C ALA A 234 -5.59 3.33 0.78
N ILE A 235 -4.30 3.11 1.08
CA ILE A 235 -3.18 3.50 0.21
C ILE A 235 -2.96 2.50 -0.92
N ARG A 236 -3.06 1.20 -0.62
CA ARG A 236 -2.69 0.11 -1.54
C ARG A 236 -3.79 -0.26 -2.62
#